data_c62597f483177f4930dc1248c329f3e9
#
_entry.id   c62597f483177f4930dc1248c329f3e9
#
_cell.length_a   1.000
_cell.length_b   1.000
_cell.length_c   1.000
_cell.angle_alpha   90.00
_cell.angle_beta   90.00
_cell.angle_gamma   90.00
#
_symmetry.space_group_name_H-M   'P 1'
#
loop_
_entity.id
_entity.type
_entity.pdbx_description
1 polymer ?
#
loop_
_entity_poly.entity_id
_entity_poly.type
_entity_poly.pdbx_seq_one_letter_code
_entity_poly.pdbx_strand_id
1 'polypeptide(L)'
;TEADTLETVAPVFDAKLKEVLRPENIRAQMDEYEKLEHVPAIRPVPLFLKNATVKLFTKLEDRHVTAVVSNMGRIPIPAELQPYIRSFAAFSSCKTLFTVVCSYGDDLVLGTASALRSTTILQRFYRSLPKDGLDVTLYDTEVEK
;
A
#
# COMPACT_ATOMS: atom_id res chain seq x y z
N THR A 1 -14.96 -1.75 16.42
CA THR A 1 -16.06 -1.51 17.39
C THR A 1 -16.58 -0.10 17.16
N GLU A 2 -17.87 0.18 17.34
CA GLU A 2 -18.58 1.45 17.05
C GLU A 2 -18.03 2.69 17.82
N ALA A 3 -17.07 2.50 18.70
CA ALA A 3 -16.48 3.54 19.55
C ALA A 3 -15.12 4.06 19.08
N ASP A 4 -14.56 3.51 18.01
CA ASP A 4 -13.23 3.89 17.53
C ASP A 4 -13.35 5.09 16.58
N THR A 5 -12.98 6.27 17.05
CA THR A 5 -12.86 7.48 16.21
C THR A 5 -11.47 7.56 15.60
N LEU A 6 -11.33 8.31 14.49
CA LEU A 6 -10.05 8.53 13.85
C LEU A 6 -9.02 9.13 14.83
N GLU A 7 -9.47 10.02 15.72
CA GLU A 7 -8.64 10.67 16.73
C GLU A 7 -8.07 9.71 17.77
N THR A 8 -8.80 8.62 18.09
CA THR A 8 -8.35 7.61 19.05
C THR A 8 -7.46 6.55 18.41
N VAL A 9 -7.71 6.21 17.15
CA VAL A 9 -6.98 5.15 16.44
C VAL A 9 -5.67 5.65 15.85
N ALA A 10 -5.62 6.88 15.33
CA ALA A 10 -4.44 7.42 14.66
C ALA A 10 -3.17 7.43 15.53
N PRO A 11 -3.19 7.89 16.79
CA PRO A 11 -1.99 7.88 17.64
C PRO A 11 -1.53 6.46 17.99
N VAL A 12 -2.46 5.52 18.17
CA VAL A 12 -2.11 4.11 18.45
C VAL A 12 -1.46 3.48 17.23
N PHE A 13 -2.00 3.75 16.04
CA PHE A 13 -1.43 3.28 14.79
C PHE A 13 -0.04 3.87 14.54
N ASP A 14 0.15 5.18 14.75
CA ASP A 14 1.44 5.87 14.58
C ASP A 14 2.50 5.30 15.53
N ALA A 15 2.16 5.09 16.79
CA ALA A 15 3.07 4.50 17.77
C ALA A 15 3.50 3.09 17.36
N LYS A 16 2.53 2.26 16.91
CA LYS A 16 2.81 0.89 16.46
C LYS A 16 3.60 0.85 15.16
N LEU A 17 3.31 1.75 14.24
CA LEU A 17 4.05 1.89 12.99
C LEU A 17 5.51 2.29 13.25
N LYS A 18 5.75 3.26 14.12
CA LYS A 18 7.10 3.67 14.53
C LYS A 18 7.88 2.53 15.20
N GLU A 19 7.21 1.71 15.97
CA GLU A 19 7.82 0.52 16.60
C GLU A 19 8.23 -0.51 15.52
N VAL A 20 7.34 -0.83 14.61
CA VAL A 20 7.61 -1.81 13.52
C VAL A 20 8.71 -1.31 12.59
N LEU A 21 8.73 0.00 12.28
CA LEU A 21 9.72 0.61 11.39
C LEU A 21 11.07 0.90 12.06
N ARG A 22 11.30 0.49 13.30
CA ARG A 22 12.64 0.60 13.90
C ARG A 22 13.66 -0.19 13.09
N PRO A 23 14.85 0.37 12.84
CA PRO A 23 15.87 -0.29 12.01
C PRO A 23 16.23 -1.70 12.51
N GLU A 24 16.20 -1.93 13.81
CA GLU A 24 16.43 -3.22 14.46
C GLU A 24 15.35 -4.25 14.08
N ASN A 25 14.07 -3.86 14.07
CA ASN A 25 12.97 -4.75 13.72
C ASN A 25 12.97 -5.07 12.23
N ILE A 26 13.27 -4.07 11.38
CA ILE A 26 13.41 -4.27 9.93
C ILE A 26 14.57 -5.23 9.64
N ARG A 27 15.72 -5.05 10.30
CA ARG A 27 16.87 -5.95 10.16
C ARG A 27 16.53 -7.37 10.61
N ALA A 28 15.87 -7.52 11.75
CA ALA A 28 15.46 -8.83 12.26
C ALA A 28 14.52 -9.56 11.27
N GLN A 29 13.57 -8.84 10.66
CA GLN A 29 12.71 -9.41 9.62
C GLN A 29 13.49 -9.81 8.36
N MET A 30 14.42 -8.97 7.91
CA MET A 30 15.28 -9.28 6.77
C MET A 30 16.14 -10.52 7.03
N ASP A 31 16.74 -10.62 8.22
CA ASP A 31 17.53 -11.78 8.63
C ASP A 31 16.68 -13.08 8.69
N GLU A 32 15.41 -12.97 9.06
CA GLU A 32 14.49 -14.12 9.02
C GLU A 32 14.20 -14.57 7.57
N TYR A 33 13.97 -13.63 6.65
CA TYR A 33 13.79 -13.95 5.23
C TYR A 33 15.05 -14.55 4.61
N GLU A 34 16.23 -14.02 4.94
CA GLU A 34 17.52 -14.58 4.49
C GLU A 34 17.72 -16.01 4.98
N LYS A 35 17.40 -16.26 6.25
CA LYS A 35 17.46 -17.64 6.82
C LYS A 35 16.54 -18.60 6.06
N LEU A 36 15.33 -18.16 5.68
CA LEU A 36 14.39 -18.98 4.91
C LEU A 36 14.92 -19.34 3.51
N GLU A 37 15.63 -18.41 2.85
CA GLU A 37 16.25 -18.68 1.54
C GLU A 37 17.40 -19.68 1.65
N HIS A 38 18.13 -19.68 2.77
CA HIS A 38 19.31 -20.51 2.99
C HIS A 38 19.03 -21.85 3.70
N VAL A 39 17.76 -22.24 3.88
CA VAL A 39 17.42 -23.54 4.48
C VAL A 39 17.90 -24.67 3.57
N PRO A 40 18.91 -25.47 3.98
CA PRO A 40 19.50 -26.53 3.13
C PRO A 40 18.47 -27.57 2.69
N ALA A 41 17.44 -27.80 3.51
CA ALA A 41 16.35 -28.74 3.23
C ALA A 41 15.46 -28.30 2.05
N ILE A 42 15.40 -27.01 1.72
CA ILE A 42 14.59 -26.48 0.62
C ILE A 42 15.34 -26.56 -0.72
N ARG A 43 16.67 -26.61 -0.71
CA ARG A 43 17.49 -26.65 -1.94
C ARG A 43 17.17 -27.83 -2.86
N PRO A 44 17.09 -29.08 -2.39
CA PRO A 44 16.84 -30.23 -3.25
C PRO A 44 15.38 -30.39 -3.70
N VAL A 45 14.44 -29.55 -3.16
CA VAL A 45 13.02 -29.66 -3.49
C VAL A 45 12.79 -29.22 -4.93
N PRO A 46 12.12 -30.03 -5.78
CA PRO A 46 11.81 -29.72 -7.17
C PRO A 46 10.98 -28.43 -7.27
N LEU A 47 11.22 -27.65 -8.34
CA LEU A 47 10.61 -26.33 -8.53
C LEU A 47 9.08 -26.36 -8.53
N PHE A 48 8.47 -27.42 -9.08
CA PHE A 48 7.01 -27.55 -9.11
C PHE A 48 6.41 -27.65 -7.70
N LEU A 49 7.11 -28.30 -6.77
CA LEU A 49 6.67 -28.42 -5.38
C LEU A 49 6.86 -27.11 -4.63
N LYS A 50 7.98 -26.40 -4.87
CA LYS A 50 8.18 -25.04 -4.35
C LYS A 50 7.07 -24.09 -4.82
N ASN A 51 6.74 -24.13 -6.10
CA ASN A 51 5.68 -23.30 -6.65
C ASN A 51 4.29 -23.64 -6.06
N ALA A 52 4.02 -24.91 -5.79
CA ALA A 52 2.77 -25.33 -5.16
C ALA A 52 2.67 -24.83 -3.71
N THR A 53 3.75 -24.92 -2.93
CA THR A 53 3.78 -24.40 -1.55
C THR A 53 3.67 -22.87 -1.53
N VAL A 54 4.42 -22.15 -2.35
CA VAL A 54 4.31 -20.69 -2.44
C VAL A 54 2.90 -20.28 -2.82
N LYS A 55 2.28 -20.90 -3.82
CA LYS A 55 0.89 -20.62 -4.20
C LYS A 55 -0.10 -20.85 -3.06
N LEU A 56 0.11 -21.91 -2.28
CA LEU A 56 -0.75 -22.21 -1.13
C LEU A 56 -0.61 -21.14 -0.04
N PHE A 57 0.64 -20.78 0.31
CA PHE A 57 0.92 -19.71 1.29
C PHE A 57 0.37 -18.37 0.84
N THR A 58 0.64 -17.94 -0.38
CA THR A 58 0.11 -16.69 -0.94
C THR A 58 -1.42 -16.66 -0.89
N LYS A 59 -2.08 -17.79 -1.19
CA LYS A 59 -3.54 -17.88 -1.13
C LYS A 59 -4.09 -17.77 0.30
N LEU A 60 -3.32 -18.21 1.28
CA LEU A 60 -3.68 -18.07 2.70
C LEU A 60 -3.47 -16.63 3.18
N GLU A 61 -2.34 -16.02 2.82
CA GLU A 61 -2.04 -14.62 3.15
C GLU A 61 -3.03 -13.64 2.50
N ASP A 62 -3.37 -13.85 1.23
CA ASP A 62 -4.34 -13.01 0.50
C ASP A 62 -5.71 -12.90 1.20
N ARG A 63 -6.07 -13.86 2.03
CA ARG A 63 -7.33 -13.83 2.80
C ARG A 63 -7.31 -12.85 3.97
N HIS A 64 -6.14 -12.49 4.45
CA HIS A 64 -5.97 -11.60 5.61
C HIS A 64 -5.69 -10.15 5.20
N VAL A 65 -5.42 -9.90 3.90
CA VAL A 65 -5.15 -8.56 3.39
C VAL A 65 -6.39 -8.01 2.70
N THR A 66 -7.04 -7.04 3.31
CA THR A 66 -8.23 -6.38 2.74
C THR A 66 -7.84 -5.23 1.82
N ALA A 67 -6.83 -4.46 2.22
CA ALA A 67 -6.31 -3.34 1.46
C ALA A 67 -4.82 -3.13 1.77
N VAL A 68 -4.10 -2.59 0.81
CA VAL A 68 -2.70 -2.21 0.97
C VAL A 68 -2.59 -0.69 0.77
N VAL A 69 -1.92 -0.03 1.68
CA VAL A 69 -1.60 1.40 1.58
C VAL A 69 -0.09 1.56 1.59
N SER A 70 0.43 2.19 0.55
CA SER A 70 1.85 2.53 0.43
C SER A 70 2.01 4.05 0.48
N ASN A 71 2.75 4.54 1.46
CA ASN A 71 3.05 5.96 1.56
C ASN A 71 4.47 6.22 1.05
N MET A 72 4.57 6.88 -0.10
CA MET A 72 5.84 7.29 -0.70
C MET A 72 6.35 8.61 -0.12
N GLY A 73 5.53 9.32 0.64
CA GLY A 73 5.86 10.62 1.18
C GLY A 73 5.97 11.72 0.10
N ARG A 74 6.78 12.73 0.40
CA ARG A 74 7.04 13.84 -0.53
C ARG A 74 8.01 13.42 -1.61
N ILE A 75 7.62 13.65 -2.86
CA ILE A 75 8.47 13.32 -4.03
C ILE A 75 9.46 14.47 -4.26
N PRO A 76 10.77 14.22 -4.06
CA PRO A 76 11.80 15.22 -4.34
C PRO A 76 12.06 15.26 -5.85
N ILE A 77 11.85 16.42 -6.47
CA ILE A 77 12.17 16.65 -7.87
C ILE A 77 13.22 17.75 -7.95
N PRO A 78 14.29 17.59 -8.75
CA PRO A 78 15.29 18.63 -9.00
C PRO A 78 14.63 19.94 -9.47
N ALA A 79 15.18 21.07 -9.05
CA ALA A 79 14.61 22.39 -9.32
C ALA A 79 14.44 22.67 -10.83
N GLU A 80 15.37 22.13 -11.64
CA GLU A 80 15.39 22.28 -13.08
C GLU A 80 14.20 21.60 -13.78
N LEU A 81 13.62 20.56 -13.15
CA LEU A 81 12.50 19.79 -13.68
C LEU A 81 11.14 20.28 -13.17
N GLN A 82 11.10 21.03 -12.06
CA GLN A 82 9.85 21.50 -11.47
C GLN A 82 8.94 22.28 -12.43
N PRO A 83 9.45 23.15 -13.33
CA PRO A 83 8.59 23.87 -14.27
C PRO A 83 7.88 22.99 -15.29
N TYR A 84 8.36 21.76 -15.49
CA TYR A 84 7.83 20.82 -16.50
C TYR A 84 6.88 19.77 -15.89
N ILE A 85 6.87 19.62 -14.56
CA ILE A 85 6.08 18.61 -13.86
C ILE A 85 5.01 19.30 -13.03
N ARG A 86 3.75 19.13 -13.43
CA ARG A 86 2.60 19.72 -12.73
C ARG A 86 2.08 18.87 -11.60
N SER A 87 2.05 17.56 -11.80
CA SER A 87 1.56 16.61 -10.80
C SER A 87 2.34 15.30 -10.89
N PHE A 88 2.34 14.55 -9.82
CA PHE A 88 2.95 13.23 -9.74
C PHE A 88 1.94 12.26 -9.16
N ALA A 89 1.75 11.13 -9.83
CA ALA A 89 0.90 10.05 -9.36
C ALA A 89 1.65 8.72 -9.46
N ALA A 90 1.45 7.87 -8.48
CA ALA A 90 1.98 6.53 -8.48
C ALA A 90 0.84 5.52 -8.32
N PHE A 91 0.93 4.43 -9.05
CA PHE A 91 -0.04 3.34 -9.03
C PHE A 91 0.66 2.01 -8.89
N SER A 92 0.00 1.07 -8.24
CA SER A 92 0.42 -0.31 -8.20
C SER A 92 -0.81 -1.20 -8.31
N SER A 93 -0.62 -2.40 -8.83
CA SER A 93 -1.72 -3.37 -8.94
C SER A 93 -1.63 -4.40 -7.83
N CYS A 94 -2.78 -4.83 -7.34
CA CYS A 94 -2.89 -5.95 -6.41
C CYS A 94 -4.19 -6.72 -6.65
N LYS A 95 -4.37 -7.81 -5.91
CA LYS A 95 -5.56 -8.66 -6.02
C LYS A 95 -6.78 -8.09 -5.30
N THR A 96 -6.60 -7.05 -4.49
CA THR A 96 -7.66 -6.45 -3.67
C THR A 96 -7.76 -4.95 -3.94
N LEU A 97 -7.41 -4.14 -2.98
CA LEU A 97 -7.37 -2.68 -3.06
C LEU A 97 -5.95 -2.21 -2.74
N PHE A 98 -5.37 -1.42 -3.61
CA PHE A 98 -4.07 -0.82 -3.40
C PHE A 98 -4.15 0.69 -3.54
N THR A 99 -3.71 1.42 -2.53
CA THR A 99 -3.64 2.88 -2.55
C THR A 99 -2.21 3.32 -2.33
N VAL A 100 -1.68 4.09 -3.26
CA VAL A 100 -0.40 4.80 -3.11
C VAL A 100 -0.68 6.23 -2.74
N VAL A 101 -0.03 6.69 -1.69
CA VAL A 101 -0.11 8.07 -1.22
C VAL A 101 1.23 8.74 -1.52
N CYS A 102 1.21 9.86 -2.21
CA CYS A 102 2.40 10.70 -2.41
C CYS A 102 2.02 12.17 -2.41
N SER A 103 2.98 13.03 -2.12
CA SER A 103 2.78 14.47 -2.20
C SER A 103 3.82 15.12 -3.11
N TYR A 104 3.36 16.10 -3.89
CA TYR A 104 4.20 16.90 -4.75
C TYR A 104 3.68 18.35 -4.76
N GLY A 105 4.57 19.31 -4.46
CA GLY A 105 4.14 20.69 -4.23
C GLY A 105 3.18 20.78 -3.04
N ASP A 106 2.00 21.32 -3.28
CA ASP A 106 0.91 21.45 -2.30
C ASP A 106 -0.17 20.37 -2.49
N ASP A 107 0.02 19.49 -3.47
CA ASP A 107 -0.95 18.42 -3.79
C ASP A 107 -0.62 17.13 -3.05
N LEU A 108 -1.64 16.52 -2.45
CA LEU A 108 -1.62 15.13 -1.97
C LEU A 108 -2.33 14.26 -2.99
N VAL A 109 -1.62 13.31 -3.57
CA VAL A 109 -2.15 12.42 -4.59
C VAL A 109 -2.36 11.02 -4.03
N LEU A 110 -3.57 10.51 -4.24
CA LEU A 110 -4.00 9.16 -3.88
C LEU A 110 -4.21 8.35 -5.15
N GLY A 111 -3.22 7.56 -5.54
CA GLY A 111 -3.32 6.64 -6.66
C GLY A 111 -3.95 5.31 -6.20
N THR A 112 -5.16 5.02 -6.61
CA THR A 112 -5.87 3.81 -6.17
C THR A 112 -6.15 2.87 -7.31
N ALA A 113 -5.74 1.60 -7.14
CA ALA A 113 -6.10 0.50 -8.01
C ALA A 113 -6.94 -0.52 -7.25
N SER A 114 -8.00 -1.03 -7.87
CA SER A 114 -8.91 -2.00 -7.26
C SER A 114 -9.21 -3.14 -8.21
N ALA A 115 -9.05 -4.37 -7.72
CA ALA A 115 -9.52 -5.57 -8.40
C ALA A 115 -10.92 -5.99 -7.93
N LEU A 116 -11.53 -5.23 -7.04
CA LEU A 116 -12.87 -5.50 -6.52
C LEU A 116 -13.93 -5.12 -7.56
N ARG A 117 -14.95 -5.95 -7.71
CA ARG A 117 -16.09 -5.66 -8.59
C ARG A 117 -16.91 -4.46 -8.12
N SER A 118 -16.97 -4.24 -6.81
CA SER A 118 -17.73 -3.15 -6.21
C SER A 118 -16.83 -1.96 -5.92
N THR A 119 -17.21 -0.80 -6.43
CA THR A 119 -16.53 0.47 -6.15
C THR A 119 -17.07 1.20 -4.91
N THR A 120 -18.04 0.60 -4.21
CA THR A 120 -18.75 1.24 -3.09
C THR A 120 -17.81 1.72 -1.98
N ILE A 121 -16.77 0.94 -1.67
CA ILE A 121 -15.80 1.30 -0.63
C ILE A 121 -15.03 2.56 -1.05
N LEU A 122 -14.53 2.58 -2.29
CA LEU A 122 -13.80 3.73 -2.84
C LEU A 122 -14.68 4.97 -2.91
N GLN A 123 -15.92 4.82 -3.40
CA GLN A 123 -16.86 5.93 -3.46
C GLN A 123 -17.16 6.52 -2.08
N ARG A 124 -17.34 5.68 -1.07
CA ARG A 124 -17.56 6.14 0.32
C ARG A 124 -16.33 6.87 0.85
N PHE A 125 -15.16 6.32 0.61
CA PHE A 125 -13.91 6.91 1.04
C PHE A 125 -13.71 8.29 0.39
N TYR A 126 -13.72 8.39 -0.94
CA TYR A 126 -13.50 9.66 -1.62
C TYR A 126 -14.59 10.70 -1.34
N ARG A 127 -15.84 10.28 -1.08
CA ARG A 127 -16.92 11.18 -0.68
C ARG A 127 -16.81 11.65 0.78
N SER A 128 -16.02 11.01 1.62
CA SER A 128 -15.77 11.50 2.98
C SER A 128 -14.78 12.65 3.02
N LEU A 129 -13.79 12.68 2.13
CA LEU A 129 -12.72 13.68 2.15
C LEU A 129 -13.22 15.14 2.04
N PRO A 130 -14.16 15.49 1.15
CA PRO A 130 -14.71 16.86 1.11
C PRO A 130 -15.48 17.26 2.38
N LYS A 131 -16.03 16.28 3.12
CA LYS A 131 -16.72 16.57 4.38
C LYS A 131 -15.75 17.02 5.48
N ASP A 132 -14.49 16.60 5.35
CA ASP A 132 -13.41 17.00 6.24
C ASP A 132 -12.70 18.30 5.77
N GLY A 133 -13.30 18.99 4.79
CA GLY A 133 -12.83 20.29 4.29
C GLY A 133 -11.72 20.22 3.25
N LEU A 134 -11.49 19.05 2.67
CA LEU A 134 -10.48 18.87 1.62
C LEU A 134 -11.08 19.16 0.23
N ASP A 135 -10.33 19.91 -0.60
CA ASP A 135 -10.66 20.06 -2.01
C ASP A 135 -10.18 18.81 -2.77
N VAL A 136 -11.11 18.11 -3.41
CA VAL A 136 -10.83 16.80 -4.03
C VAL A 136 -11.18 16.81 -5.51
N THR A 137 -10.17 16.60 -6.34
CA THR A 137 -10.35 16.34 -7.78
C THR A 137 -10.12 14.86 -8.07
N LEU A 138 -11.08 14.22 -8.73
CA LEU A 138 -10.99 12.81 -9.10
C LEU A 138 -10.63 12.69 -10.58
N TYR A 139 -9.62 11.89 -10.85
CA TYR A 139 -9.24 11.45 -12.18
C TYR A 139 -9.53 9.96 -12.31
N ASP A 140 -10.30 9.58 -13.29
CA ASP A 140 -10.53 8.16 -13.62
C ASP A 140 -9.78 7.82 -14.91
N THR A 141 -9.12 6.67 -14.91
CA THR A 141 -8.58 6.09 -16.15
C THR A 141 -9.67 5.20 -16.74
N GLU A 142 -10.61 5.78 -17.48
CA GLU A 142 -11.53 4.99 -18.31
C GLU A 142 -10.71 4.24 -19.36
N VAL A 143 -10.58 2.95 -19.18
CA VAL A 143 -10.20 2.06 -20.25
C VAL A 143 -11.46 1.87 -21.09
N GLU A 144 -11.57 2.59 -22.19
CA GLU A 144 -12.58 2.31 -23.21
C GLU A 144 -12.51 0.81 -23.56
N LYS A 145 -13.64 0.13 -23.36
CA LYS A 145 -13.82 -1.27 -23.73
C LYS A 145 -14.22 -1.38 -25.19
#